data_58d131f6bc17568c5a42c2b8fa6ab1bd
#
_entry.id   58d131f6bc17568c5a42c2b8fa6ab1bd
#
_cell.length_a   1.000
_cell.length_b   1.000
_cell.length_c   1.000
_cell.angle_alpha   90.00
_cell.angle_beta   90.00
_cell.angle_gamma   90.00
#
_symmetry.space_group_name_H-M   'P 1'
#
loop_
_entity.id
_entity.type
_entity.pdbx_description
1 polymer ?
#
loop_
_entity_poly.entity_id
_entity_poly.type
_entity_poly.pdbx_seq_one_letter_code
_entity_poly.pdbx_strand_id
1 'polypeptide(L)'
;QKHGLTDYRSVILYELLLHTRLTQKQIVERTNLPKQSINKGILQLRDEGYLTLEQDEKDNRVKYCFLTEEGEEYARVKIQPLLDIEEKIIMKMGKKKIEQLNELLEEWNLNFKKYKDEE
;
A
#
# COMPACT_ATOMS: atom_id res chain seq x y z
N GLN A 1 -11.92 -2.66 -0.46
CA GLN A 1 -10.46 -2.83 -0.58
C GLN A 1 -10.12 -4.19 -1.17
N LYS A 2 -9.17 -4.20 -2.08
CA LYS A 2 -8.84 -5.43 -2.80
C LYS A 2 -8.16 -6.51 -1.94
N HIS A 3 -7.58 -6.15 -0.82
CA HIS A 3 -6.85 -7.09 0.06
C HIS A 3 -7.53 -7.32 1.40
N GLY A 4 -8.72 -6.76 1.61
CA GLY A 4 -9.50 -7.01 2.82
C GLY A 4 -9.00 -6.35 4.09
N LEU A 5 -7.95 -5.52 4.02
CA LEU A 5 -7.45 -4.79 5.17
C LEU A 5 -8.34 -3.59 5.45
N THR A 6 -8.70 -3.37 6.71
CA THR A 6 -9.66 -2.35 7.09
C THR A 6 -9.03 -1.13 7.78
N ASP A 7 -7.85 -1.25 8.34
CA ASP A 7 -7.19 -0.11 8.98
C ASP A 7 -6.05 0.42 8.12
N TYR A 8 -5.86 1.73 8.19
CA TYR A 8 -4.88 2.43 7.35
C TYR A 8 -3.43 2.03 7.67
N ARG A 9 -3.15 1.71 8.93
CA ARG A 9 -1.80 1.30 9.34
C ARG A 9 -1.43 -0.03 8.68
N SER A 10 -2.35 -0.98 8.68
CA SER A 10 -2.13 -2.29 8.04
C SER A 10 -1.96 -2.15 6.54
N VAL A 11 -2.73 -1.26 5.91
CA VAL A 11 -2.60 -1.00 4.47
C VAL A 11 -1.22 -0.44 4.15
N ILE A 12 -0.73 0.50 4.95
CA ILE A 12 0.61 1.10 4.76
C ILE A 12 1.69 0.03 4.93
N LEU A 13 1.58 -0.80 5.97
CA LEU A 13 2.53 -1.89 6.19
C LEU A 13 2.55 -2.87 5.02
N TYR A 14 1.37 -3.21 4.51
CA TYR A 14 1.23 -4.09 3.35
C TYR A 14 1.96 -3.52 2.13
N GLU A 15 1.72 -2.24 1.82
CA GLU A 15 2.35 -1.59 0.67
C GLU A 15 3.87 -1.51 0.82
N LEU A 16 4.37 -1.18 2.01
CA LEU A 16 5.81 -1.07 2.26
C LEU A 16 6.52 -2.41 2.36
N LEU A 17 5.78 -3.47 2.68
CA LEU A 17 6.34 -4.82 2.66
C LEU A 17 6.54 -5.32 1.23
N LEU A 18 5.63 -4.97 0.33
CA LEU A 18 5.72 -5.32 -1.08
C LEU A 18 6.69 -4.42 -1.86
N HIS A 19 6.75 -3.15 -1.49
CA HIS A 19 7.56 -2.14 -2.18
C HIS A 19 8.48 -1.47 -1.18
N THR A 20 9.76 -1.69 -1.29
CA THR A 20 10.75 -1.29 -0.30
C THR A 20 10.63 0.17 0.13
N ARG A 21 10.28 1.06 -0.78
CA ARG A 21 10.12 2.48 -0.47
C ARG A 21 9.00 3.07 -1.33
N LEU A 22 8.20 3.92 -0.71
CA LEU A 22 7.11 4.62 -1.39
C LEU A 22 6.98 6.01 -0.80
N THR A 23 6.61 6.97 -1.63
CA THR A 23 6.19 8.28 -1.13
C THR A 23 4.76 8.18 -0.63
N GLN A 24 4.36 9.15 0.20
CA GLN A 24 2.96 9.26 0.63
C GLN A 24 2.02 9.32 -0.58
N LYS A 25 2.39 10.09 -1.59
CA LYS A 25 1.61 10.23 -2.80
C LYS A 25 1.43 8.88 -3.52
N GLN A 26 2.50 8.10 -3.61
CA GLN A 26 2.43 6.78 -4.22
C GLN A 26 1.52 5.83 -3.45
N ILE A 27 1.57 5.88 -2.11
CA ILE A 27 0.67 5.05 -1.29
C ILE A 27 -0.78 5.45 -1.53
N VAL A 28 -1.08 6.75 -1.57
CA VAL A 28 -2.43 7.24 -1.86
C VAL A 28 -2.89 6.78 -3.24
N GLU A 29 -2.06 6.91 -4.25
CA GLU A 29 -2.41 6.51 -5.62
C GLU A 29 -2.65 5.02 -5.75
N ARG A 30 -1.84 4.20 -5.06
CA ARG A 30 -1.96 2.75 -5.12
C ARG A 30 -3.17 2.23 -4.37
N THR A 31 -3.57 2.89 -3.29
CA THR A 31 -4.64 2.41 -2.41
C THR A 31 -5.98 3.08 -2.65
N ASN A 32 -5.98 4.25 -3.30
CA ASN A 32 -7.16 5.09 -3.47
C ASN A 32 -7.80 5.52 -2.14
N LEU A 33 -7.01 5.54 -1.06
CA LEU A 33 -7.47 5.94 0.25
C LEU A 33 -7.21 7.44 0.47
N PRO A 34 -7.97 8.07 1.39
CA PRO A 34 -7.82 9.50 1.63
C PRO A 34 -6.41 9.88 2.07
N LYS A 35 -5.89 10.96 1.50
CA LYS A 35 -4.54 11.46 1.80
C LYS A 35 -4.34 11.71 3.29
N GLN A 36 -5.34 12.32 3.94
CA GLN A 36 -5.25 12.63 5.37
C GLN A 36 -5.14 11.38 6.22
N SER A 37 -5.90 10.35 5.88
CA SER A 37 -5.86 9.07 6.61
C SER A 37 -4.54 8.35 6.44
N ILE A 38 -4.01 8.36 5.21
CA ILE A 38 -2.70 7.77 4.93
C ILE A 38 -1.61 8.52 5.68
N ASN A 39 -1.64 9.85 5.64
CA ASN A 39 -0.65 10.67 6.36
C ASN A 39 -0.68 10.40 7.86
N LYS A 40 -1.88 10.33 8.44
CA LYS A 40 -2.04 10.02 9.86
C LYS A 40 -1.45 8.66 10.21
N GLY A 41 -1.73 7.66 9.39
CA GLY A 41 -1.19 6.31 9.57
C GLY A 41 0.33 6.27 9.50
N ILE A 42 0.92 6.99 8.54
CA ILE A 42 2.36 7.10 8.39
C ILE A 42 2.99 7.70 9.65
N LEU A 43 2.41 8.80 10.14
CA LEU A 43 2.95 9.46 11.33
C LEU A 43 2.82 8.59 12.58
N GLN A 44 1.73 7.86 12.72
CA GLN A 44 1.54 6.91 13.82
C GLN A 44 2.60 5.81 13.81
N LEU A 45 2.83 5.22 12.64
CA LEU A 45 3.85 4.17 12.50
C LEU A 45 5.25 4.71 12.74
N ARG A 46 5.53 5.93 12.31
CA ARG A 46 6.80 6.58 12.61
C ARG A 46 6.99 6.77 14.10
N ASP A 47 5.98 7.29 14.79
CA ASP A 47 6.04 7.55 16.21
C ASP A 47 6.19 6.27 17.03
N GLU A 48 5.67 5.15 16.51
CA GLU A 48 5.81 3.84 17.14
C GLU A 48 7.15 3.16 16.82
N GLY A 49 7.95 3.76 15.96
CA GLY A 49 9.28 3.22 15.62
C GLY A 49 9.27 2.19 14.49
N TYR A 50 8.16 2.04 13.78
CA TYR A 50 8.03 1.05 12.71
C TYR A 50 8.33 1.59 11.33
N LEU A 51 8.37 2.91 11.19
CA LEU A 51 8.54 3.56 9.89
C LEU A 51 9.47 4.76 10.05
N THR A 52 10.28 5.01 9.03
CA THR A 52 11.09 6.23 8.96
C THR A 52 10.80 6.95 7.65
N LEU A 53 11.00 8.25 7.69
CA LEU A 53 10.84 9.13 6.54
C LEU A 53 12.21 9.68 6.15
N GLU A 54 12.55 9.59 4.87
CA GLU A 54 13.78 10.15 4.34
C GLU A 54 13.47 11.12 3.22
N GLN A 55 14.08 12.29 3.28
CA GLN A 55 13.94 13.29 2.23
C GLN A 55 14.64 12.84 0.95
N ASP A 56 14.05 13.18 -0.19
CA ASP A 56 14.69 12.98 -1.48
C ASP A 56 15.87 13.97 -1.57
N GLU A 57 17.00 13.50 -2.11
CA GLU A 57 18.20 14.32 -2.22
C GLU A 57 18.02 15.52 -3.14
N LYS A 58 17.15 15.40 -4.13
CA LYS A 58 16.94 16.42 -5.15
C LYS A 58 15.76 17.34 -4.88
N ASP A 59 14.75 16.85 -4.14
CA ASP A 59 13.56 17.62 -3.85
C ASP A 59 13.16 17.45 -2.39
N ASN A 60 13.39 18.51 -1.61
CA ASN A 60 13.12 18.53 -0.17
C ASN A 60 11.65 18.33 0.17
N ARG A 61 10.75 18.50 -0.80
CA ARG A 61 9.30 18.33 -0.59
C ARG A 61 8.88 16.87 -0.68
N VAL A 62 9.73 16.02 -1.24
CA VAL A 62 9.44 14.60 -1.42
C VAL A 62 10.08 13.83 -0.28
N LYS A 63 9.26 13.01 0.41
CA LYS A 63 9.73 12.12 1.47
C LYS A 63 9.34 10.70 1.15
N TYR A 64 10.30 9.80 1.29
CA TYR A 64 10.08 8.38 1.10
C TYR A 64 9.84 7.71 2.45
N CYS A 65 8.90 6.79 2.47
CA CYS A 65 8.58 5.96 3.62
C CYS A 65 9.33 4.65 3.52
N PHE A 66 9.94 4.24 4.62
CA PHE A 66 10.65 2.96 4.76
C PHE A 66 10.20 2.30 6.04
N LEU A 67 10.13 0.98 6.04
CA LEU A 67 10.00 0.26 7.30
C LEU A 67 11.36 0.21 7.98
N THR A 68 11.37 0.43 9.30
CA THR A 68 12.53 0.15 10.11
C THR A 68 12.69 -1.36 10.24
N GLU A 69 13.80 -1.84 10.79
CA GLU A 69 13.97 -3.27 11.06
C GLU A 69 12.83 -3.81 11.94
N GLU A 70 12.49 -3.05 12.97
CA GLU A 70 11.37 -3.39 13.86
C GLU A 70 10.03 -3.36 13.14
N GLY A 71 9.85 -2.38 12.24
CA GLY A 71 8.66 -2.27 11.43
C GLY A 71 8.50 -3.40 10.45
N GLU A 72 9.60 -3.84 9.85
CA GLU A 72 9.59 -4.97 8.93
C GLU A 72 9.20 -6.27 9.65
N GLU A 73 9.75 -6.48 10.82
CA GLU A 73 9.40 -7.65 11.65
C GLU A 73 7.92 -7.61 12.05
N TYR A 74 7.46 -6.47 12.51
CA TYR A 74 6.06 -6.27 12.89
C TYR A 74 5.12 -6.51 11.69
N ALA A 75 5.48 -5.98 10.53
CA ALA A 75 4.70 -6.14 9.31
C ALA A 75 4.65 -7.61 8.86
N ARG A 76 5.76 -8.33 8.95
CA ARG A 76 5.81 -9.75 8.59
C ARG A 76 4.87 -10.58 9.45
N VAL A 77 4.86 -10.33 10.75
CA VAL A 77 3.97 -11.05 11.65
C VAL A 77 2.51 -10.75 11.34
N LYS A 78 2.19 -9.49 11.06
CA LYS A 78 0.82 -9.04 10.88
C LYS A 78 0.29 -9.27 9.46
N ILE A 79 1.12 -9.07 8.46
CA ILE A 79 0.72 -9.06 7.05
C ILE A 79 1.10 -10.33 6.29
N GLN A 80 2.21 -10.98 6.66
CA GLN A 80 2.69 -12.15 5.92
C GLN A 80 1.63 -13.25 5.76
N PRO A 81 0.79 -13.55 6.77
CA PRO A 81 -0.26 -14.55 6.57
C PRO A 81 -1.21 -14.21 5.43
N LEU A 82 -1.53 -12.92 5.25
CA LEU A 82 -2.36 -12.47 4.14
C LEU A 82 -1.64 -12.65 2.80
N LEU A 83 -0.37 -12.30 2.75
CA LEU A 83 0.43 -12.46 1.53
C LEU A 83 0.53 -13.93 1.13
N ASP A 84 0.66 -14.82 2.11
CA ASP A 84 0.72 -16.26 1.86
C ASP A 84 -0.60 -16.77 1.25
N ILE A 85 -1.72 -16.28 1.75
CA ILE A 85 -3.03 -16.63 1.20
C ILE A 85 -3.16 -16.13 -0.23
N GLU A 86 -2.75 -14.89 -0.48
CA GLU A 86 -2.80 -14.31 -1.81
C GLU A 86 -1.93 -15.09 -2.79
N GLU A 87 -0.74 -15.50 -2.37
CA GLU A 87 0.14 -16.31 -3.20
C GLU A 87 -0.51 -17.63 -3.60
N LYS A 88 -1.15 -18.30 -2.65
CA LYS A 88 -1.89 -19.55 -2.94
C LYS A 88 -3.00 -19.34 -3.95
N ILE A 89 -3.73 -18.23 -3.85
CA ILE A 89 -4.79 -17.90 -4.79
C ILE A 89 -4.21 -17.67 -6.19
N ILE A 90 -3.12 -16.91 -6.27
CA ILE A 90 -2.45 -16.61 -7.53
C ILE A 90 -1.99 -17.90 -8.21
N MET A 91 -1.40 -18.80 -7.45
CA MET A 91 -0.94 -20.09 -7.98
C MET A 91 -2.11 -20.96 -8.45
N LYS A 92 -3.20 -20.95 -7.72
CA LYS A 92 -4.37 -21.73 -8.06
C LYS A 92 -5.09 -21.20 -9.31
N MET A 93 -5.23 -19.89 -9.42
CA MET A 93 -5.91 -19.27 -10.55
C MET A 93 -5.05 -19.27 -11.82
N GLY A 94 -3.74 -19.12 -11.65
CA GLY A 94 -2.81 -19.07 -12.75
C GLY A 94 -2.61 -17.67 -13.31
N LYS A 95 -1.48 -17.48 -13.98
CA LYS A 95 -1.04 -16.18 -14.48
C LYS A 95 -2.07 -15.47 -15.36
N LYS A 96 -2.68 -16.23 -16.30
CA LYS A 96 -3.60 -15.66 -17.27
C LYS A 96 -4.83 -15.03 -16.61
N LYS A 97 -5.43 -15.76 -15.66
CA LYS A 97 -6.62 -15.26 -14.96
C LYS A 97 -6.30 -14.08 -14.06
N ILE A 98 -5.11 -14.10 -13.44
CA ILE A 98 -4.66 -12.98 -12.59
C ILE A 98 -4.43 -11.74 -13.44
N GLU A 99 -3.84 -11.88 -14.63
CA GLU A 99 -3.67 -10.75 -15.54
C GLU A 99 -5.02 -10.17 -15.96
N GLN A 100 -6.00 -11.03 -16.25
CA GLN A 100 -7.36 -10.59 -16.58
C GLN A 100 -8.00 -9.84 -15.41
N LEU A 101 -7.84 -10.36 -14.20
CA LEU A 101 -8.37 -9.72 -13.00
C LEU A 101 -7.75 -8.33 -12.81
N ASN A 102 -6.44 -8.22 -12.97
CA ASN A 102 -5.74 -6.96 -12.80
C ASN A 102 -6.17 -5.94 -13.85
N GLU A 103 -6.40 -6.36 -15.09
CA GLU A 103 -6.90 -5.48 -16.15
C GLU A 103 -8.30 -4.96 -15.80
N LEU A 104 -9.17 -5.84 -15.29
CA LEU A 104 -10.52 -5.45 -14.91
C LEU A 104 -10.52 -4.50 -13.71
N LEU A 105 -9.65 -4.73 -12.73
CA LEU A 105 -9.51 -3.84 -11.58
C LEU A 105 -8.99 -2.48 -12.00
N GLU A 106 -8.04 -2.44 -12.92
CA GLU A 106 -7.52 -1.18 -13.44
C GLU A 106 -8.63 -0.40 -14.16
N GLU A 107 -9.42 -1.07 -14.98
CA GLU A 107 -10.56 -0.46 -15.65
C GLU A 107 -11.57 0.08 -14.65
N TRP A 108 -11.88 -0.68 -13.62
CA TRP A 108 -12.76 -0.25 -12.54
C TRP A 108 -12.22 1.02 -11.88
N ASN A 109 -10.95 1.01 -11.52
CA ASN A 109 -10.33 2.14 -10.84
C ASN A 109 -10.33 3.41 -11.70
N LEU A 110 -10.05 3.27 -12.99
CA LEU A 110 -10.07 4.40 -13.92
C LEU A 110 -11.48 4.99 -14.03
N ASN A 111 -12.48 4.12 -14.14
CA ASN A 111 -13.87 4.57 -14.20
C ASN A 111 -14.33 5.22 -12.90
N PHE A 112 -13.94 4.65 -11.79
CA PHE A 112 -14.25 5.22 -10.48
C PHE A 112 -13.70 6.63 -10.36
N LYS A 113 -12.45 6.82 -10.71
CA LYS A 113 -11.79 8.13 -10.67
C LYS A 113 -12.50 9.12 -11.59
N LYS A 114 -12.84 8.69 -12.80
CA LYS A 114 -13.54 9.53 -13.77
C LYS A 114 -14.85 10.06 -13.22
N TYR A 115 -15.69 9.18 -12.72
CA TYR A 115 -17.00 9.59 -12.21
C TYR A 115 -16.92 10.36 -10.90
N LYS A 116 -15.95 10.05 -10.07
CA LYS A 116 -15.70 10.80 -8.85
C LYS A 116 -15.31 12.24 -9.17
N ASP A 117 -14.47 12.45 -10.18
CA ASP A 117 -14.00 13.79 -10.56
C ASP A 117 -15.11 14.64 -11.22
N GLU A 118 -16.18 14.01 -11.72
CA GLU A 118 -17.31 14.71 -12.30
C GLU A 118 -18.25 15.30 -11.24
N GLU A 119 -18.12 14.89 -9.98
CA GLU A 119 -18.92 15.41 -8.85
C GLU A 119 -18.18 16.57 -8.11
#